data_3f04164da6647061ad4432664e74b2d2
#
_entry.id   3f04164da6647061ad4432664e74b2d2
#
_cell.length_a   1.000
_cell.length_b   1.000
_cell.length_c   1.000
_cell.angle_alpha   90.00
_cell.angle_beta   90.00
_cell.angle_gamma   90.00
#
_symmetry.space_group_name_H-M   'P 1'
#
loop_
_entity.id
_entity.type
_entity.pdbx_description
1 polymer ?
#
loop_
_entity_poly.entity_id
_entity_poly.type
_entity_poly.pdbx_seq_one_letter_code
_entity_poly.pdbx_strand_id
1 'polypeptide(L)'
;MVRNIESDFREYTVRGKVIKYRELNSLSNSTDAYFIGYISADGSYQQGLKSNGKSYPTMGITSTDEYIVRMFRDLYCPLVQYKNRGKRSSKKVKADNDSFELKFPRGMKNTFNKFGVFDYKPNRQMVGVSKSVQWSYMLGIMDADGCFVIRHRRDCRTPRLNVHIVSSAYDVLIEMQRRLEEHGIISSVYPRKHNNCFELRINNTQHAIRFGKLLYMDLPSVYNYKKKQIFDTYVSTYASSSCSNSDELTGSPIVG
;
A
#
# COMPACT_ATOMS: atom_id res chain seq x y z
N MET A 1 -6.46 24.94 -10.12
CA MET A 1 -6.97 25.53 -8.85
C MET A 1 -6.13 24.95 -7.72
N VAL A 2 -5.18 25.72 -7.18
CA VAL A 2 -4.35 25.30 -6.03
C VAL A 2 -5.26 25.42 -4.80
N ARG A 3 -5.72 24.26 -4.26
CA ARG A 3 -6.45 24.28 -2.97
C ARG A 3 -5.50 24.77 -1.89
N ASN A 4 -5.98 25.72 -1.11
CA ASN A 4 -5.24 26.22 0.06
C ASN A 4 -5.18 25.09 1.11
N ILE A 5 -4.04 24.40 1.18
CA ILE A 5 -3.81 23.21 2.04
C ILE A 5 -3.92 23.59 3.53
N GLU A 6 -3.71 24.85 3.88
CA GLU A 6 -3.81 25.33 5.27
C GLU A 6 -5.22 25.20 5.86
N SER A 7 -6.27 25.25 5.05
CA SER A 7 -7.66 25.14 5.53
C SER A 7 -8.04 23.76 6.09
N ASP A 8 -7.26 22.71 5.78
CA ASP A 8 -7.55 21.33 6.19
C ASP A 8 -6.94 20.98 7.56
N PHE A 9 -6.06 21.83 8.10
CA PHE A 9 -5.46 21.59 9.40
C PHE A 9 -6.38 21.96 10.55
N ARG A 10 -6.40 21.07 11.58
CA ARG A 10 -7.08 21.24 12.85
C ARG A 10 -6.06 21.23 13.98
N GLU A 11 -6.36 21.98 15.04
CA GLU A 11 -5.51 22.05 16.23
C GLU A 11 -6.33 21.79 17.50
N TYR A 12 -5.70 21.16 18.48
CA TYR A 12 -6.23 21.06 19.85
C TYR A 12 -5.07 20.99 20.84
N THR A 13 -5.32 21.39 22.07
CA THR A 13 -4.32 21.37 23.13
C THR A 13 -4.54 20.23 24.11
N VAL A 14 -3.51 19.47 24.40
CA VAL A 14 -3.52 18.40 25.40
C VAL A 14 -2.33 18.59 26.35
N ARG A 15 -2.61 18.77 27.63
CA ARG A 15 -1.58 18.98 28.66
C ARG A 15 -0.55 20.06 28.29
N GLY A 16 -1.04 21.20 27.78
CA GLY A 16 -0.22 22.34 27.36
C GLY A 16 0.55 22.15 26.04
N LYS A 17 0.38 21.00 25.36
CA LYS A 17 0.98 20.75 24.03
C LYS A 17 -0.04 20.95 22.94
N VAL A 18 0.29 21.77 21.96
CA VAL A 18 -0.49 21.92 20.73
C VAL A 18 -0.29 20.69 19.85
N ILE A 19 -1.41 20.11 19.40
CA ILE A 19 -1.44 19.02 18.44
C ILE A 19 -2.11 19.54 17.17
N LYS A 20 -1.37 19.52 16.08
CA LYS A 20 -1.84 19.92 14.75
C LYS A 20 -1.97 18.68 13.87
N TYR A 21 -3.09 18.55 13.16
CA TYR A 21 -3.31 17.42 12.26
C TYR A 21 -4.18 17.84 11.08
N ARG A 22 -4.03 17.15 9.96
CA ARG A 22 -4.81 17.37 8.76
C ARG A 22 -6.03 16.45 8.74
N GLU A 23 -7.21 17.02 8.57
CA GLU A 23 -8.46 16.29 8.41
C GLU A 23 -8.76 16.12 6.91
N LEU A 24 -8.93 14.87 6.46
CA LEU A 24 -9.26 14.60 5.07
C LEU A 24 -10.77 14.46 4.89
N ASN A 25 -11.33 15.33 4.09
CA ASN A 25 -12.74 15.30 3.73
C ASN A 25 -13.02 14.51 2.44
N SER A 26 -12.04 14.35 1.58
CA SER A 26 -12.12 13.56 0.35
C SER A 26 -10.72 13.11 -0.05
N LEU A 27 -10.61 12.04 -0.85
CA LEU A 27 -9.37 11.64 -1.51
C LEU A 27 -9.35 12.30 -2.90
N SER A 28 -8.90 13.55 -2.94
CA SER A 28 -8.92 14.37 -4.16
C SER A 28 -7.58 14.45 -4.89
N ASN A 29 -6.52 13.91 -4.29
CA ASN A 29 -5.18 13.88 -4.87
C ASN A 29 -4.47 12.56 -4.59
N SER A 30 -3.42 12.29 -5.36
CA SER A 30 -2.63 11.06 -5.30
C SER A 30 -1.97 10.83 -3.93
N THR A 31 -1.48 11.89 -3.28
CA THR A 31 -0.78 11.78 -1.98
C THR A 31 -1.74 11.38 -0.85
N ASP A 32 -2.94 11.96 -0.80
CA ASP A 32 -3.94 11.60 0.23
C ASP A 32 -4.48 10.18 0.01
N ALA A 33 -4.71 9.79 -1.25
CA ALA A 33 -5.11 8.44 -1.58
C ALA A 33 -4.02 7.40 -1.23
N TYR A 34 -2.77 7.70 -1.54
CA TYR A 34 -1.63 6.87 -1.15
C TYR A 34 -1.54 6.69 0.37
N PHE A 35 -1.66 7.80 1.13
CA PHE A 35 -1.63 7.75 2.59
C PHE A 35 -2.70 6.82 3.16
N ILE A 36 -3.95 6.97 2.72
CA ILE A 36 -5.05 6.12 3.21
C ILE A 36 -4.85 4.65 2.77
N GLY A 37 -4.37 4.41 1.55
CA GLY A 37 -4.01 3.06 1.08
C GLY A 37 -2.91 2.41 1.92
N TYR A 38 -1.87 3.16 2.26
CA TYR A 38 -0.79 2.68 3.13
C TYR A 38 -1.31 2.35 4.54
N ILE A 39 -2.17 3.21 5.13
CA ILE A 39 -2.81 2.96 6.42
C ILE A 39 -3.75 1.75 6.36
N SER A 40 -4.44 1.54 5.25
CA SER A 40 -5.30 0.36 5.06
C SER A 40 -4.51 -0.94 5.19
N ALA A 41 -3.25 -0.94 4.74
CA ALA A 41 -2.35 -2.09 4.78
C ALA A 41 -1.57 -2.18 6.10
N ASP A 42 -0.72 -1.20 6.42
CA ASP A 42 0.22 -1.23 7.56
C ASP A 42 -0.27 -0.47 8.80
N GLY A 43 -1.44 0.18 8.72
CA GLY A 43 -2.01 0.87 9.87
C GLY A 43 -2.27 -0.10 11.04
N SER A 44 -1.78 0.23 12.23
CA SER A 44 -2.04 -0.50 13.45
C SER A 44 -3.19 0.13 14.23
N TYR A 45 -4.27 -0.63 14.45
CA TYR A 45 -5.33 -0.27 15.37
C TYR A 45 -5.02 -0.83 16.75
N GLN A 46 -5.01 0.03 17.77
CA GLN A 46 -4.77 -0.37 19.14
C GLN A 46 -5.93 0.10 20.03
N GLN A 47 -6.56 -0.82 20.69
CA GLN A 47 -7.57 -0.54 21.71
C GLN A 47 -6.85 -0.43 23.07
N GLY A 48 -6.41 0.79 23.41
CA GLY A 48 -5.80 1.05 24.71
C GLY A 48 -6.86 1.15 25.80
N LEU A 49 -6.62 0.50 26.95
CA LEU A 49 -7.42 0.70 28.17
C LEU A 49 -6.69 1.68 29.08
N LYS A 50 -7.38 2.68 29.60
CA LYS A 50 -6.88 3.48 30.73
C LYS A 50 -7.15 2.75 32.03
N SER A 51 -6.43 3.16 33.10
CA SER A 51 -6.64 2.69 34.48
C SER A 51 -8.08 2.82 35.00
N ASN A 52 -8.87 3.72 34.39
CA ASN A 52 -10.30 3.91 34.71
C ASN A 52 -11.25 3.09 33.80
N GLY A 53 -10.75 2.07 33.09
CA GLY A 53 -11.53 1.20 32.21
C GLY A 53 -12.00 1.83 30.89
N LYS A 54 -11.72 3.12 30.63
CA LYS A 54 -12.11 3.75 29.38
C LYS A 54 -11.17 3.35 28.23
N SER A 55 -11.74 2.86 27.13
CA SER A 55 -10.99 2.52 25.93
C SER A 55 -10.65 3.78 25.12
N TYR A 56 -9.41 3.83 24.63
CA TYR A 56 -8.93 4.87 23.73
C TYR A 56 -8.32 4.24 22.48
N PRO A 57 -9.17 3.96 21.49
CA PRO A 57 -8.65 3.45 20.25
C PRO A 57 -7.73 4.48 19.59
N THR A 58 -6.56 4.02 19.19
CA THR A 58 -5.57 4.82 18.46
C THR A 58 -5.15 4.11 17.18
N MET A 59 -4.79 4.90 16.18
CA MET A 59 -4.16 4.42 14.96
C MET A 59 -2.70 4.84 14.93
N GLY A 60 -1.89 4.03 14.30
CA GLY A 60 -0.49 4.35 14.05
C GLY A 60 0.04 3.54 12.89
N ILE A 61 1.27 3.80 12.50
CA ILE A 61 2.05 2.95 11.60
C ILE A 61 3.37 2.58 12.25
N THR A 62 3.91 1.46 11.84
CA THR A 62 5.29 1.09 12.14
C THR A 62 5.93 0.58 10.85
N SER A 63 6.98 1.24 10.38
CA SER A 63 7.68 0.89 9.16
C SER A 63 9.19 0.81 9.39
N THR A 64 9.90 0.02 8.61
CA THR A 64 11.35 0.04 8.51
C THR A 64 11.84 1.16 7.58
N ASP A 65 10.95 1.80 6.85
CA ASP A 65 11.23 2.95 6.01
C ASP A 65 10.95 4.25 6.77
N GLU A 66 12.00 4.85 7.34
CA GLU A 66 11.90 6.11 8.08
C GLU A 66 11.39 7.25 7.20
N TYR A 67 11.75 7.27 5.92
CA TYR A 67 11.32 8.31 4.99
C TYR A 67 9.78 8.38 4.91
N ILE A 68 9.10 7.24 4.76
CA ILE A 68 7.64 7.19 4.71
C ILE A 68 7.03 7.69 6.02
N VAL A 69 7.55 7.24 7.17
CA VAL A 69 7.05 7.65 8.49
C VAL A 69 7.20 9.15 8.70
N ARG A 70 8.37 9.71 8.33
CA ARG A 70 8.65 11.13 8.40
C ARG A 70 7.73 11.95 7.50
N MET A 71 7.56 11.53 6.24
CA MET A 71 6.69 12.23 5.30
C MET A 71 5.22 12.22 5.75
N PHE A 72 4.73 11.10 6.30
CA PHE A 72 3.38 11.07 6.85
C PHE A 72 3.22 11.99 8.06
N ARG A 73 4.24 12.06 8.95
CA ARG A 73 4.24 13.05 10.02
C ARG A 73 4.14 14.46 9.47
N ASP A 74 5.03 14.83 8.56
CA ASP A 74 5.16 16.20 8.06
C ASP A 74 3.91 16.66 7.31
N LEU A 75 3.28 15.77 6.55
CA LEU A 75 2.09 16.08 5.75
C LEU A 75 0.79 16.06 6.56
N TYR A 76 0.68 15.22 7.60
CA TYR A 76 -0.61 14.99 8.26
C TYR A 76 -0.65 15.32 9.76
N CYS A 77 0.50 15.34 10.45
CA CYS A 77 0.57 15.65 11.87
C CYS A 77 1.93 16.21 12.28
N PRO A 78 2.32 17.38 11.76
CA PRO A 78 3.70 17.88 11.79
C PRO A 78 4.27 18.09 13.20
N LEU A 79 3.43 18.31 14.22
CA LEU A 79 3.86 18.50 15.60
C LEU A 79 3.94 17.20 16.40
N VAL A 80 3.61 16.05 15.79
CA VAL A 80 3.72 14.74 16.44
C VAL A 80 5.13 14.17 16.23
N GLN A 81 5.74 13.69 17.31
CA GLN A 81 7.01 12.99 17.20
C GLN A 81 6.80 11.51 16.84
N TYR A 82 7.55 11.00 15.88
CA TYR A 82 7.68 9.55 15.66
C TYR A 82 8.83 9.00 16.52
N LYS A 83 8.83 7.69 16.74
CA LYS A 83 9.81 7.02 17.60
C LYS A 83 10.60 6.00 16.80
N ASN A 84 11.93 6.04 16.95
CA ASN A 84 12.76 4.89 16.58
C ASN A 84 12.58 3.82 17.67
N ARG A 85 12.12 2.65 17.27
CA ARG A 85 11.89 1.48 18.14
C ARG A 85 13.10 0.53 18.18
N GLY A 86 14.15 0.87 17.42
CA GLY A 86 15.29 -0.02 17.23
C GLY A 86 14.94 -1.29 16.45
N LYS A 87 15.87 -2.22 16.42
CA LYS A 87 15.70 -3.52 15.77
C LYS A 87 14.64 -4.34 16.50
N ARG A 88 13.62 -4.82 15.77
CA ARG A 88 12.62 -5.73 16.35
C ARG A 88 13.28 -7.07 16.64
N SER A 89 13.48 -7.36 17.92
CA SER A 89 13.87 -8.69 18.38
C SER A 89 12.63 -9.41 18.87
N SER A 90 12.16 -10.41 18.14
CA SER A 90 11.23 -11.41 18.67
C SER A 90 11.97 -12.74 18.80
N LYS A 91 11.49 -13.64 19.69
CA LYS A 91 12.10 -14.98 19.87
C LYS A 91 12.20 -15.80 18.56
N LYS A 92 11.48 -15.40 17.49
CA LYS A 92 11.39 -16.12 16.21
C LYS A 92 12.02 -15.39 15.03
N VAL A 93 12.19 -14.06 15.07
CA VAL A 93 12.73 -13.27 13.96
C VAL A 93 13.58 -12.13 14.50
N LYS A 94 14.87 -12.13 14.15
CA LYS A 94 15.73 -10.94 14.33
C LYS A 94 15.55 -10.07 13.09
N ALA A 95 15.01 -8.87 13.26
CA ALA A 95 14.99 -7.89 12.19
C ALA A 95 16.34 -7.15 12.17
N ASP A 96 16.99 -7.12 11.02
CA ASP A 96 18.29 -6.45 10.87
C ASP A 96 18.16 -4.92 10.81
N ASN A 97 16.95 -4.41 10.56
CA ASN A 97 16.68 -2.98 10.37
C ASN A 97 15.92 -2.38 11.57
N ASP A 98 16.21 -1.13 11.86
CA ASP A 98 15.43 -0.31 12.78
C ASP A 98 13.98 -0.18 12.29
N SER A 99 13.06 0.03 13.23
CA SER A 99 11.67 0.30 12.94
C SER A 99 11.23 1.62 13.55
N PHE A 100 10.41 2.37 12.82
CA PHE A 100 9.94 3.70 13.18
C PHE A 100 8.44 3.68 13.38
N GLU A 101 7.97 4.21 14.50
CA GLU A 101 6.55 4.25 14.86
C GLU A 101 6.03 5.68 14.87
N LEU A 102 4.93 5.93 14.16
CA LEU A 102 4.15 7.15 14.24
C LEU A 102 2.75 6.83 14.78
N LYS A 103 2.35 7.48 15.87
CA LYS A 103 0.98 7.40 16.40
C LYS A 103 0.21 8.64 15.95
N PHE A 104 -0.87 8.42 15.23
CA PHE A 104 -1.70 9.52 14.75
C PHE A 104 -2.50 10.17 15.87
N PRO A 105 -2.70 11.51 15.79
CA PRO A 105 -3.58 12.24 16.69
C PRO A 105 -5.00 11.68 16.69
N ARG A 106 -5.66 11.72 17.85
CA ARG A 106 -7.05 11.24 17.98
C ARG A 106 -8.03 11.95 17.06
N GLY A 107 -7.78 13.23 16.76
CA GLY A 107 -8.61 14.00 15.84
C GLY A 107 -8.68 13.37 14.44
N MET A 108 -7.66 12.62 14.02
CA MET A 108 -7.67 11.92 12.72
C MET A 108 -8.62 10.70 12.69
N LYS A 109 -9.24 10.31 13.81
CA LYS A 109 -10.21 9.21 13.85
C LYS A 109 -11.33 9.38 12.82
N ASN A 110 -11.87 10.61 12.68
CA ASN A 110 -12.94 10.87 11.72
C ASN A 110 -12.50 10.63 10.28
N THR A 111 -11.29 11.07 9.94
CA THR A 111 -10.66 10.75 8.64
C THR A 111 -10.60 9.24 8.42
N PHE A 112 -10.04 8.50 9.37
CA PHE A 112 -9.87 7.06 9.23
C PHE A 112 -11.19 6.28 9.18
N ASN A 113 -12.20 6.68 9.98
CA ASN A 113 -13.56 6.11 9.90
C ASN A 113 -14.19 6.35 8.54
N LYS A 114 -14.08 7.58 8.01
CA LYS A 114 -14.66 7.97 6.72
C LYS A 114 -14.17 7.10 5.56
N PHE A 115 -12.90 6.67 5.61
CA PHE A 115 -12.30 5.85 4.56
C PHE A 115 -12.19 4.37 4.92
N GLY A 116 -12.92 3.90 5.96
CA GLY A 116 -13.04 2.49 6.30
C GLY A 116 -11.76 1.84 6.82
N VAL A 117 -10.80 2.64 7.35
CA VAL A 117 -9.51 2.12 7.82
C VAL A 117 -9.33 2.15 9.34
N PHE A 118 -10.29 2.76 10.10
CA PHE A 118 -10.24 2.83 11.56
C PHE A 118 -10.86 1.61 12.22
N ASP A 119 -10.25 0.44 12.00
CA ASP A 119 -10.68 -0.81 12.63
C ASP A 119 -9.52 -1.83 12.60
N TYR A 120 -9.78 -3.02 13.16
CA TYR A 120 -8.91 -4.17 12.92
C TYR A 120 -8.78 -4.40 11.42
N LYS A 121 -7.56 -4.77 11.00
CA LYS A 121 -7.24 -4.92 9.58
C LYS A 121 -8.22 -5.83 8.80
N PRO A 122 -8.72 -6.97 9.35
CA PRO A 122 -9.71 -7.81 8.66
C PRO A 122 -11.00 -7.11 8.27
N ASN A 123 -11.43 -6.09 9.03
CA ASN A 123 -12.69 -5.38 8.82
C ASN A 123 -12.57 -4.17 7.89
N ARG A 124 -11.36 -3.86 7.41
CA ARG A 124 -11.11 -2.68 6.57
C ARG A 124 -11.71 -2.84 5.19
N GLN A 125 -12.15 -1.72 4.65
CA GLN A 125 -12.76 -1.64 3.33
C GLN A 125 -12.15 -0.50 2.51
N MET A 126 -12.24 -0.60 1.19
CA MET A 126 -11.81 0.44 0.26
C MET A 126 -12.96 1.41 0.00
N VAL A 127 -13.18 2.37 0.92
CA VAL A 127 -14.29 3.32 0.90
C VAL A 127 -13.84 4.69 0.39
N GLY A 128 -14.67 5.35 -0.42
CA GLY A 128 -14.44 6.73 -0.86
C GLY A 128 -13.30 6.91 -1.87
N VAL A 129 -12.81 5.82 -2.47
CA VAL A 129 -11.72 5.82 -3.45
C VAL A 129 -12.30 5.92 -4.86
N SER A 130 -12.21 7.10 -5.47
CA SER A 130 -12.64 7.33 -6.86
C SER A 130 -11.69 6.70 -7.87
N LYS A 131 -12.17 6.54 -9.12
CA LYS A 131 -11.33 6.02 -10.23
C LYS A 131 -10.10 6.89 -10.51
N SER A 132 -10.18 8.20 -10.27
CA SER A 132 -9.08 9.14 -10.52
C SER A 132 -7.88 8.96 -9.59
N VAL A 133 -8.07 8.40 -8.39
CA VAL A 133 -7.00 8.23 -7.39
C VAL A 133 -6.80 6.78 -6.95
N GLN A 134 -7.49 5.83 -7.60
CA GLN A 134 -7.44 4.41 -7.21
C GLN A 134 -6.03 3.82 -7.29
N TRP A 135 -5.23 4.22 -8.28
CA TRP A 135 -3.88 3.70 -8.47
C TRP A 135 -2.94 4.17 -7.36
N SER A 136 -3.07 5.42 -6.93
CA SER A 136 -2.29 5.93 -5.80
C SER A 136 -2.70 5.26 -4.48
N TYR A 137 -3.99 4.96 -4.27
CA TYR A 137 -4.45 4.16 -3.14
C TYR A 137 -3.86 2.74 -3.18
N MET A 138 -3.93 2.07 -4.33
CA MET A 138 -3.34 0.73 -4.52
C MET A 138 -1.81 0.76 -4.37
N LEU A 139 -1.14 1.84 -4.79
CA LEU A 139 0.29 2.03 -4.56
C LEU A 139 0.62 2.08 -3.07
N GLY A 140 -0.20 2.77 -2.27
CA GLY A 140 -0.05 2.77 -0.80
C GLY A 140 -0.12 1.36 -0.21
N ILE A 141 -1.10 0.54 -0.64
CA ILE A 141 -1.19 -0.87 -0.23
C ILE A 141 0.02 -1.67 -0.72
N MET A 142 0.41 -1.48 -1.99
CA MET A 142 1.55 -2.17 -2.57
C MET A 142 2.86 -1.85 -1.84
N ASP A 143 3.05 -0.60 -1.45
CA ASP A 143 4.24 -0.17 -0.72
C ASP A 143 4.30 -0.70 0.72
N ALA A 144 3.15 -0.86 1.36
CA ALA A 144 3.05 -1.45 2.69
C ALA A 144 3.18 -2.99 2.65
N ASP A 145 2.24 -3.69 2.04
CA ASP A 145 2.05 -5.15 2.13
C ASP A 145 2.41 -5.91 0.83
N GLY A 146 2.73 -5.20 -0.27
CA GLY A 146 2.99 -5.82 -1.56
C GLY A 146 4.47 -6.02 -1.88
N CYS A 147 4.74 -6.84 -2.90
CA CYS A 147 6.07 -6.99 -3.49
C CYS A 147 6.00 -7.35 -4.97
N PHE A 148 6.98 -6.86 -5.73
CA PHE A 148 7.34 -7.41 -7.04
C PHE A 148 8.27 -8.61 -6.84
N VAL A 149 7.93 -9.74 -7.45
CA VAL A 149 8.69 -10.99 -7.35
C VAL A 149 9.25 -11.35 -8.71
N ILE A 150 10.57 -11.30 -8.86
CA ILE A 150 11.27 -11.71 -10.06
C ILE A 150 11.65 -13.19 -9.90
N ARG A 151 11.12 -14.06 -10.78
CA ARG A 151 11.37 -15.50 -10.75
C ARG A 151 12.17 -15.93 -11.96
N HIS A 152 13.39 -16.40 -11.72
CA HIS A 152 14.22 -17.06 -12.73
C HIS A 152 13.75 -18.51 -12.92
N ARG A 153 13.57 -18.92 -14.16
CA ARG A 153 13.31 -20.30 -14.54
C ARG A 153 14.51 -20.84 -15.33
N ARG A 154 14.85 -22.10 -15.10
CA ARG A 154 16.00 -22.74 -15.79
C ARG A 154 15.79 -22.85 -17.30
N ASP A 155 14.53 -22.96 -17.72
CA ASP A 155 14.09 -23.16 -19.11
C ASP A 155 13.82 -21.85 -19.86
N CYS A 156 13.94 -20.68 -19.21
CA CYS A 156 13.62 -19.39 -19.80
C CYS A 156 14.74 -18.37 -19.59
N ARG A 157 15.16 -17.70 -20.68
CA ARG A 157 16.15 -16.61 -20.60
C ARG A 157 15.59 -15.38 -19.86
N THR A 158 14.31 -15.08 -20.06
CA THR A 158 13.66 -13.93 -19.42
C THR A 158 12.97 -14.36 -18.12
N PRO A 159 13.33 -13.76 -16.98
CA PRO A 159 12.66 -14.05 -15.72
C PRO A 159 11.21 -13.55 -15.75
N ARG A 160 10.35 -14.16 -14.96
CA ARG A 160 8.95 -13.74 -14.82
C ARG A 160 8.82 -12.68 -13.73
N LEU A 161 8.04 -11.63 -14.01
CA LEU A 161 7.59 -10.68 -13.01
C LEU A 161 6.21 -11.08 -12.52
N ASN A 162 6.06 -11.19 -11.22
CA ASN A 162 4.81 -11.43 -10.53
C ASN A 162 4.57 -10.33 -9.49
N VAL A 163 3.31 -10.12 -9.11
CA VAL A 163 2.94 -9.25 -7.99
C VAL A 163 2.26 -10.07 -6.91
N HIS A 164 2.65 -9.85 -5.67
CA HIS A 164 2.06 -10.47 -4.50
C HIS A 164 1.70 -9.39 -3.48
N ILE A 165 0.45 -9.39 -3.00
CA ILE A 165 -0.03 -8.50 -1.93
C ILE A 165 -0.69 -9.37 -0.87
N VAL A 166 -0.19 -9.33 0.36
CA VAL A 166 -0.70 -10.16 1.47
C VAL A 166 -1.41 -9.30 2.49
N SER A 167 -2.67 -9.58 2.77
CA SER A 167 -3.46 -8.84 3.75
C SER A 167 -4.45 -9.73 4.49
N SER A 168 -4.79 -9.39 5.71
CA SER A 168 -5.96 -9.95 6.39
C SER A 168 -7.26 -9.21 6.03
N ALA A 169 -7.18 -8.05 5.37
CA ALA A 169 -8.33 -7.29 4.89
C ALA A 169 -8.83 -7.90 3.56
N TYR A 170 -9.65 -8.94 3.66
CA TYR A 170 -10.17 -9.66 2.51
C TYR A 170 -10.93 -8.76 1.53
N ASP A 171 -11.85 -7.95 2.05
CA ASP A 171 -12.71 -7.06 1.24
C ASP A 171 -11.88 -6.04 0.43
N VAL A 172 -10.78 -5.56 1.01
CA VAL A 172 -9.85 -4.66 0.29
C VAL A 172 -9.21 -5.38 -0.90
N LEU A 173 -8.77 -6.63 -0.73
CA LEU A 173 -8.15 -7.40 -1.83
C LEU A 173 -9.17 -7.75 -2.92
N ILE A 174 -10.41 -8.09 -2.56
CA ILE A 174 -11.48 -8.38 -3.53
C ILE A 174 -11.85 -7.11 -4.32
N GLU A 175 -11.97 -5.96 -3.66
CA GLU A 175 -12.25 -4.71 -4.37
C GLU A 175 -11.08 -4.31 -5.28
N MET A 176 -9.83 -4.55 -4.86
CA MET A 176 -8.67 -4.38 -5.73
C MET A 176 -8.75 -5.31 -6.95
N GLN A 177 -9.05 -6.60 -6.76
CA GLN A 177 -9.21 -7.57 -7.86
C GLN A 177 -10.26 -7.09 -8.86
N ARG A 178 -11.45 -6.70 -8.38
CA ARG A 178 -12.53 -6.18 -9.24
C ARG A 178 -12.08 -4.99 -10.09
N ARG A 179 -11.36 -4.03 -9.49
CA ARG A 179 -10.83 -2.86 -10.21
C ARG A 179 -9.72 -3.22 -11.19
N LEU A 180 -8.90 -4.20 -10.87
CA LEU A 180 -7.88 -4.72 -11.80
C LEU A 180 -8.53 -5.35 -13.04
N GLU A 181 -9.61 -6.11 -12.86
CA GLU A 181 -10.39 -6.71 -13.95
C GLU A 181 -11.00 -5.65 -14.89
N GLU A 182 -11.50 -4.52 -14.35
CA GLU A 182 -11.97 -3.38 -15.17
C GLU A 182 -10.88 -2.82 -16.10
N HIS A 183 -9.62 -3.02 -15.77
CA HIS A 183 -8.46 -2.62 -16.57
C HIS A 183 -7.81 -3.78 -17.33
N GLY A 184 -8.50 -4.93 -17.43
CA GLY A 184 -8.01 -6.10 -18.14
C GLY A 184 -6.77 -6.74 -17.50
N ILE A 185 -6.60 -6.59 -16.18
CA ILE A 185 -5.52 -7.20 -15.40
C ILE A 185 -6.09 -8.40 -14.65
N ILE A 186 -5.70 -9.61 -15.06
CA ILE A 186 -6.12 -10.85 -14.41
C ILE A 186 -5.31 -11.03 -13.12
N SER A 187 -6.04 -11.18 -12.02
CA SER A 187 -5.48 -11.46 -10.69
C SER A 187 -6.34 -12.50 -9.97
N SER A 188 -5.83 -13.06 -8.89
CA SER A 188 -6.56 -14.04 -8.08
C SER A 188 -6.26 -13.84 -6.60
N VAL A 189 -7.27 -14.02 -5.75
CA VAL A 189 -7.13 -13.94 -4.30
C VAL A 189 -7.20 -15.33 -3.70
N TYR A 190 -6.18 -15.72 -2.92
CA TYR A 190 -6.05 -17.03 -2.30
C TYR A 190 -5.96 -16.92 -0.78
N PRO A 191 -6.59 -17.80 -0.01
CA PRO A 191 -6.33 -17.92 1.42
C PRO A 191 -4.92 -18.47 1.67
N ARG A 192 -4.22 -17.98 2.69
CA ARG A 192 -2.92 -18.51 3.15
C ARG A 192 -3.13 -19.53 4.26
N LYS A 193 -2.47 -20.69 4.15
CA LYS A 193 -2.67 -21.86 5.03
C LYS A 193 -2.39 -21.64 6.52
N HIS A 194 -1.56 -20.67 6.91
CA HIS A 194 -1.05 -20.59 8.29
C HIS A 194 -1.32 -19.28 9.03
N ASN A 195 -1.94 -18.30 8.36
CA ASN A 195 -2.27 -17.02 8.98
C ASN A 195 -3.64 -16.62 8.44
N ASN A 196 -4.56 -16.12 9.22
CA ASN A 196 -5.84 -15.59 8.75
C ASN A 196 -5.65 -14.41 7.78
N CYS A 197 -4.89 -14.65 6.71
CA CYS A 197 -4.51 -13.70 5.67
C CYS A 197 -4.86 -14.27 4.29
N PHE A 198 -5.05 -13.37 3.37
CA PHE A 198 -5.28 -13.64 1.96
C PHE A 198 -4.13 -13.07 1.13
N GLU A 199 -3.96 -13.56 -0.07
CA GLU A 199 -2.91 -13.11 -0.98
C GLU A 199 -3.50 -12.86 -2.36
N LEU A 200 -3.46 -11.60 -2.82
CA LEU A 200 -3.74 -11.25 -4.19
C LEU A 200 -2.46 -11.46 -5.02
N ARG A 201 -2.60 -12.20 -6.12
CA ARG A 201 -1.50 -12.49 -7.05
C ARG A 201 -1.82 -12.06 -8.47
N ILE A 202 -0.82 -11.48 -9.12
CA ILE A 202 -0.77 -11.29 -10.56
C ILE A 202 0.39 -12.14 -11.08
N ASN A 203 0.08 -13.30 -11.65
CA ASN A 203 1.09 -14.29 -12.04
C ASN A 203 1.53 -14.15 -13.52
N ASN A 204 0.78 -13.42 -14.32
CA ASN A 204 1.15 -13.13 -15.71
C ASN A 204 2.05 -11.90 -15.76
N THR A 205 3.20 -12.02 -16.40
CA THR A 205 4.21 -10.95 -16.50
C THR A 205 3.68 -9.69 -17.19
N GLN A 206 2.91 -9.83 -18.28
CA GLN A 206 2.35 -8.67 -18.99
C GLN A 206 1.33 -7.91 -18.13
N HIS A 207 0.50 -8.65 -17.37
CA HIS A 207 -0.43 -8.06 -16.40
C HIS A 207 0.31 -7.40 -15.24
N ALA A 208 1.41 -7.99 -14.75
CA ALA A 208 2.24 -7.40 -13.70
C ALA A 208 2.93 -6.11 -14.17
N ILE A 209 3.43 -6.08 -15.41
CA ILE A 209 3.99 -4.87 -16.03
C ILE A 209 2.90 -3.79 -16.19
N ARG A 210 1.71 -4.17 -16.71
CA ARG A 210 0.59 -3.24 -16.86
C ARG A 210 0.16 -2.66 -15.52
N PHE A 211 0.05 -3.49 -14.49
CA PHE A 211 -0.25 -3.05 -13.13
C PHE A 211 0.79 -2.05 -12.61
N GLY A 212 2.08 -2.37 -12.70
CA GLY A 212 3.15 -1.47 -12.26
C GLY A 212 3.15 -0.14 -13.03
N LYS A 213 2.92 -0.14 -14.36
CA LYS A 213 2.79 1.10 -15.14
C LYS A 213 1.63 1.98 -14.65
N LEU A 214 0.48 1.39 -14.33
CA LEU A 214 -0.68 2.12 -13.81
C LEU A 214 -0.43 2.64 -12.38
N LEU A 215 0.22 1.85 -11.51
CA LEU A 215 0.59 2.29 -10.16
C LEU A 215 1.49 3.53 -10.17
N TYR A 216 2.45 3.58 -11.10
CA TYR A 216 3.47 4.63 -11.15
C TYR A 216 3.17 5.75 -12.16
N MET A 217 1.96 5.77 -12.73
CA MET A 217 1.55 6.77 -13.73
C MET A 217 1.37 8.17 -13.11
N ASP A 218 0.74 8.23 -11.93
CA ASP A 218 0.50 9.47 -11.17
C ASP A 218 1.10 9.32 -9.77
N LEU A 219 2.41 9.61 -9.68
CA LEU A 219 3.17 9.43 -8.45
C LEU A 219 2.73 10.43 -7.38
N PRO A 220 2.40 9.95 -6.16
CA PRO A 220 2.24 10.82 -5.01
C PRO A 220 3.58 11.46 -4.61
N SER A 221 3.52 12.52 -3.79
CA SER A 221 4.74 13.17 -3.25
C SER A 221 5.57 12.28 -2.33
N VAL A 222 5.02 11.13 -1.90
CA VAL A 222 5.67 10.12 -1.07
C VAL A 222 5.35 8.72 -1.60
N TYR A 223 6.35 7.89 -1.76
CA TYR A 223 6.21 6.47 -2.18
C TYR A 223 7.50 5.70 -1.87
N ASN A 224 7.45 4.38 -1.92
CA ASN A 224 8.62 3.52 -1.71
C ASN A 224 9.47 3.44 -3.00
N TYR A 225 10.50 4.28 -3.09
CA TYR A 225 11.37 4.36 -4.26
C TYR A 225 12.11 3.04 -4.55
N LYS A 226 12.40 2.21 -3.52
CA LYS A 226 13.09 0.91 -3.71
C LYS A 226 12.22 -0.07 -4.48
N LYS A 227 10.91 -0.13 -4.16
CA LYS A 227 9.97 -0.99 -4.91
C LYS A 227 9.80 -0.51 -6.34
N LYS A 228 9.72 0.82 -6.55
CA LYS A 228 9.70 1.40 -7.90
C LYS A 228 10.96 1.05 -8.68
N GLN A 229 12.13 1.16 -8.08
CA GLN A 229 13.41 0.83 -8.71
C GLN A 229 13.47 -0.64 -9.16
N ILE A 230 12.96 -1.59 -8.35
CA ILE A 230 12.87 -3.00 -8.75
C ILE A 230 12.02 -3.15 -10.02
N PHE A 231 10.86 -2.48 -10.06
CA PHE A 231 9.97 -2.51 -11.21
C PHE A 231 10.61 -1.88 -12.46
N ASP A 232 11.17 -0.67 -12.33
CA ASP A 232 11.81 0.05 -13.43
C ASP A 232 13.00 -0.74 -14.01
N THR A 233 13.84 -1.32 -13.13
CA THR A 233 14.96 -2.18 -13.55
C THR A 233 14.48 -3.40 -14.31
N TYR A 234 13.40 -4.06 -13.85
CA TYR A 234 12.83 -5.19 -14.58
C TYR A 234 12.33 -4.77 -15.96
N VAL A 235 11.56 -3.69 -16.04
CA VAL A 235 10.98 -3.22 -17.32
C VAL A 235 12.07 -2.82 -18.30
N SER A 236 13.06 -2.05 -17.88
CA SER A 236 14.17 -1.62 -18.75
C SER A 236 15.02 -2.79 -19.25
N THR A 237 15.22 -3.82 -18.41
CA THR A 237 16.09 -4.95 -18.77
C THR A 237 15.40 -6.00 -19.62
N TYR A 238 14.12 -6.28 -19.36
CA TYR A 238 13.46 -7.47 -19.89
C TYR A 238 12.21 -7.21 -20.73
N ALA A 239 11.53 -6.06 -20.59
CA ALA A 239 10.29 -5.83 -21.34
C ALA A 239 10.50 -5.67 -22.85
N SER A 240 11.67 -5.20 -23.27
CA SER A 240 12.05 -5.08 -24.69
C SER A 240 12.32 -6.43 -25.38
N SER A 241 12.71 -7.45 -24.59
CA SER A 241 13.08 -8.77 -25.11
C SER A 241 11.88 -9.69 -25.37
N SER A 242 10.70 -9.34 -24.87
CA SER A 242 9.49 -10.18 -24.98
C SER A 242 8.67 -9.92 -26.25
N CYS A 243 8.99 -8.90 -27.04
CA CYS A 243 8.27 -8.58 -28.29
C CYS A 243 8.71 -9.42 -29.52
N SER A 244 9.77 -10.24 -29.42
CA SER A 244 10.33 -10.94 -30.58
C SER A 244 9.91 -12.40 -30.75
N ASN A 245 9.05 -12.95 -29.90
CA ASN A 245 8.67 -14.38 -29.95
C ASN A 245 7.17 -14.65 -30.13
N SER A 246 6.40 -13.79 -30.79
CA SER A 246 4.97 -14.01 -31.03
C SER A 246 4.57 -14.28 -32.50
N ASP A 247 5.54 -14.46 -33.42
CA ASP A 247 5.22 -14.75 -34.81
C ASP A 247 5.97 -16.00 -35.32
N GLU A 248 5.60 -17.20 -34.83
CA GLU A 248 5.82 -18.46 -35.55
C GLU A 248 4.82 -19.51 -35.06
N LEU A 249 3.53 -19.31 -35.38
CA LEU A 249 2.59 -20.40 -35.55
C LEU A 249 2.07 -20.33 -36.99
N THR A 250 2.96 -20.58 -37.93
CA THR A 250 2.55 -20.93 -39.29
C THR A 250 1.88 -22.29 -39.25
N GLY A 251 0.57 -22.27 -39.48
CA GLY A 251 -0.22 -23.46 -39.71
C GLY A 251 0.31 -24.23 -40.91
N SER A 252 0.64 -25.49 -40.71
CA SER A 252 0.75 -26.46 -41.78
C SER A 252 -0.65 -26.91 -42.19
N PRO A 253 -1.01 -26.93 -43.46
CA PRO A 253 -2.27 -27.48 -43.90
C PRO A 253 -2.20 -29.01 -43.84
N ILE A 254 -3.16 -29.62 -43.17
CA ILE A 254 -3.40 -31.05 -43.26
C ILE A 254 -4.06 -31.30 -44.63
N VAL A 255 -3.31 -31.94 -45.52
CA VAL A 255 -3.85 -32.57 -46.73
C VAL A 255 -3.94 -34.07 -46.42
N GLY A 256 -5.07 -34.65 -46.66
CA GLY A 256 -5.31 -36.09 -46.64
C GLY A 256 -6.71 -36.44 -46.11
#